data_2cd44e6fd1b437f6bf1ace90d0792093
#
_entry.id   2cd44e6fd1b437f6bf1ace90d0792093
#
_cell.length_a   1.000
_cell.length_b   1.000
_cell.length_c   1.000
_cell.angle_alpha   90.00
_cell.angle_beta   90.00
_cell.angle_gamma   90.00
#
_symmetry.space_group_name_H-M   'P 1'
#
loop_
_entity.id
_entity.type
_entity.pdbx_description
1 polymer ?
#
loop_
_entity_poly.entity_id
_entity_poly.type
_entity_poly.pdbx_seq_one_letter_code
_entity_poly.pdbx_strand_id
1 'polypeptide(L)'
;MGNNYGFGRIVLTIVFAMGLKIAPLSAIFAVYNPDWVLLVLIYWSLAVPERVGIFHAWTFGLLTDVLTGRLLGQYALAYSLVIYICLMLHKRLRQLPFIQQALFIFFCLLLSQLLLFFIKNIQQTAELKPTFWLPVFVGTVCWPLVYTVLRFVRLAKPIKTD
;
A
#
# COMPACT_ATOMS: atom_id res chain seq x y z
N MET A 1 9.67 -26.78 8.86
CA MET A 1 8.89 -25.88 9.75
C MET A 1 9.18 -24.44 9.33
N GLY A 2 8.31 -23.88 8.50
CA GLY A 2 8.52 -22.53 7.93
C GLY A 2 8.37 -21.47 9.00
N ASN A 3 9.32 -20.58 9.01
CA ASN A 3 9.47 -19.41 9.87
C ASN A 3 8.18 -18.56 9.97
N ASN A 4 7.28 -18.93 10.86
CA ASN A 4 6.02 -18.21 11.09
C ASN A 4 6.25 -16.76 11.57
N TYR A 5 7.44 -16.46 12.09
CA TYR A 5 7.82 -15.12 12.55
C TYR A 5 7.84 -14.05 11.43
N GLY A 6 8.02 -14.46 10.17
CA GLY A 6 7.99 -13.52 9.05
C GLY A 6 6.58 -13.07 8.66
N PHE A 7 5.59 -13.96 8.73
CA PHE A 7 4.22 -13.64 8.35
C PHE A 7 3.55 -12.70 9.38
N GLY A 8 3.77 -12.95 10.66
CA GLY A 8 3.24 -12.07 11.73
C GLY A 8 3.70 -10.61 11.59
N ARG A 9 4.96 -10.39 11.19
CA ARG A 9 5.48 -9.04 10.95
C ARG A 9 4.81 -8.35 9.75
N ILE A 10 4.54 -9.12 8.68
CA ILE A 10 3.84 -8.63 7.51
C ILE A 10 2.44 -8.15 7.92
N VAL A 11 1.68 -9.00 8.60
CA VAL A 11 0.33 -8.68 9.05
C VAL A 11 0.34 -7.49 10.02
N LEU A 12 1.26 -7.46 10.98
CA LEU A 12 1.37 -6.39 11.96
C LEU A 12 1.66 -5.04 11.30
N THR A 13 2.56 -4.99 10.33
CA THR A 13 2.85 -3.73 9.60
C THR A 13 1.68 -3.27 8.74
N ILE A 14 0.92 -4.20 8.14
CA ILE A 14 -0.28 -3.85 7.38
C ILE A 14 -1.39 -3.34 8.29
N VAL A 15 -1.62 -3.99 9.44
CA VAL A 15 -2.60 -3.54 10.43
C VAL A 15 -2.23 -2.16 10.98
N PHE A 16 -0.94 -1.91 11.23
CA PHE A 16 -0.46 -0.59 11.62
C PHE A 16 -0.72 0.46 10.54
N ALA A 17 -0.46 0.13 9.27
CA ALA A 17 -0.76 1.01 8.13
C ALA A 17 -2.27 1.29 7.99
N MET A 18 -3.13 0.30 8.26
CA MET A 18 -4.57 0.49 8.33
C MET A 18 -4.97 1.48 9.42
N GLY A 19 -4.36 1.35 10.60
CA GLY A 19 -4.55 2.31 11.70
C GLY A 19 -4.18 3.74 11.31
N LEU A 20 -3.04 3.92 10.62
CA LEU A 20 -2.63 5.23 10.10
C LEU A 20 -3.60 5.80 9.07
N LYS A 21 -4.20 4.93 8.24
CA LYS A 21 -5.17 5.36 7.23
C LYS A 21 -6.49 5.87 7.85
N ILE A 22 -6.90 5.27 8.98
CA ILE A 22 -8.15 5.61 9.67
C ILE A 22 -7.93 6.67 10.74
N ALA A 23 -6.67 6.96 11.09
CA ALA A 23 -6.35 7.92 12.13
C ALA A 23 -7.15 9.23 11.94
N PRO A 24 -7.78 9.74 13.01
CA PRO A 24 -8.58 10.96 12.94
C PRO A 24 -7.65 12.18 12.80
N LEU A 25 -7.18 12.40 11.57
CA LEU A 25 -6.38 13.56 11.22
C LEU A 25 -7.31 14.77 11.04
N SER A 26 -6.82 15.95 11.40
CA SER A 26 -7.56 17.18 11.09
C SER A 26 -7.81 17.26 9.57
N ALA A 27 -8.87 17.94 9.16
CA ALA A 27 -9.30 18.02 7.76
C ALA A 27 -8.18 18.43 6.80
N ILE A 28 -7.24 19.26 7.26
CA ILE A 28 -6.08 19.72 6.48
C ILE A 28 -5.12 18.54 6.24
N PHE A 29 -4.78 17.75 7.25
CA PHE A 29 -3.85 16.64 7.12
C PHE A 29 -4.49 15.42 6.45
N ALA A 30 -5.80 15.24 6.55
CA ALA A 30 -6.51 14.15 5.88
C ALA A 30 -6.38 14.22 4.34
N VAL A 31 -6.29 15.42 3.77
CA VAL A 31 -6.09 15.63 2.33
C VAL A 31 -4.72 15.14 1.86
N TYR A 32 -3.71 15.20 2.72
CA TYR A 32 -2.35 14.76 2.42
C TYR A 32 -2.06 13.32 2.83
N ASN A 33 -3.03 12.62 3.42
CA ASN A 33 -2.82 11.27 3.93
C ASN A 33 -2.63 10.27 2.76
N PRO A 34 -1.41 9.72 2.57
CA PRO A 34 -1.16 8.77 1.50
C PRO A 34 -1.80 7.41 1.80
N ASP A 35 -1.85 6.54 0.80
CA ASP A 35 -2.33 5.18 0.98
C ASP A 35 -1.24 4.29 1.62
N TRP A 36 -1.12 4.38 2.95
CA TRP A 36 -0.15 3.63 3.73
C TRP A 36 -0.26 2.12 3.53
N VAL A 37 -1.49 1.61 3.40
CA VAL A 37 -1.75 0.18 3.21
C VAL A 37 -1.17 -0.29 1.90
N LEU A 38 -1.40 0.46 0.81
CA LEU A 38 -0.86 0.14 -0.50
C LEU A 38 0.66 0.20 -0.52
N LEU A 39 1.27 1.23 0.09
CA LEU A 39 2.73 1.36 0.18
C LEU A 39 3.36 0.16 0.90
N VAL A 40 2.78 -0.27 2.01
CA VAL A 40 3.26 -1.43 2.76
C VAL A 40 3.08 -2.73 1.96
N LEU A 41 1.94 -2.90 1.29
CA LEU A 41 1.70 -4.06 0.42
C LEU A 41 2.69 -4.11 -0.74
N ILE A 42 2.97 -2.98 -1.40
CA ILE A 42 3.96 -2.90 -2.47
C ILE A 42 5.34 -3.31 -1.95
N TYR A 43 5.76 -2.77 -0.79
CA TYR A 43 7.05 -3.15 -0.22
C TYR A 43 7.16 -4.66 0.00
N TRP A 44 6.17 -5.29 0.64
CA TRP A 44 6.21 -6.71 0.93
C TRP A 44 6.09 -7.58 -0.32
N SER A 45 5.33 -7.17 -1.33
CA SER A 45 5.25 -7.88 -2.62
C SER A 45 6.59 -7.87 -3.37
N LEU A 46 7.36 -6.79 -3.22
CA LEU A 46 8.71 -6.70 -3.78
C LEU A 46 9.75 -7.46 -2.93
N ALA A 47 9.62 -7.42 -1.61
CA ALA A 47 10.59 -8.02 -0.68
C ALA A 47 10.44 -9.54 -0.56
N VAL A 48 9.18 -10.03 -0.49
CA VAL A 48 8.84 -11.45 -0.29
C VAL A 48 7.65 -11.82 -1.18
N PRO A 49 7.82 -11.90 -2.49
CA PRO A 49 6.73 -12.14 -3.44
C PRO A 49 6.05 -13.49 -3.24
N GLU A 50 6.75 -14.46 -2.64
CA GLU A 50 6.21 -15.79 -2.34
C GLU A 50 5.15 -15.78 -1.23
N ARG A 51 5.16 -14.77 -0.38
CA ARG A 51 4.28 -14.67 0.80
C ARG A 51 3.18 -13.64 0.64
N VAL A 52 3.41 -12.59 -0.13
CA VAL A 52 2.43 -11.51 -0.35
C VAL A 52 2.03 -11.50 -1.81
N GLY A 53 0.96 -12.21 -2.10
CA GLY A 53 0.37 -12.32 -3.44
C GLY A 53 -0.89 -11.48 -3.59
N ILE A 54 -1.52 -11.63 -4.76
CA ILE A 54 -2.76 -10.94 -5.14
C ILE A 54 -3.88 -11.20 -4.12
N PHE A 55 -3.98 -12.43 -3.60
CA PHE A 55 -5.00 -12.79 -2.62
C PHE A 55 -4.87 -11.97 -1.32
N HIS A 56 -3.67 -11.75 -0.84
CA HIS A 56 -3.44 -10.88 0.33
C HIS A 56 -3.82 -9.43 0.04
N ALA A 57 -3.45 -8.93 -1.13
CA ALA A 57 -3.83 -7.58 -1.57
C ALA A 57 -5.34 -7.41 -1.63
N TRP A 58 -6.05 -8.40 -2.17
CA TRP A 58 -7.50 -8.43 -2.24
C TRP A 58 -8.14 -8.43 -0.84
N THR A 59 -7.67 -9.31 0.05
CA THR A 59 -8.19 -9.42 1.43
C THR A 59 -7.99 -8.12 2.20
N PHE A 60 -6.76 -7.55 2.18
CA PHE A 60 -6.49 -6.28 2.87
C PHE A 60 -7.18 -5.10 2.19
N GLY A 61 -7.41 -5.16 0.89
CA GLY A 61 -8.24 -4.20 0.17
C GLY A 61 -9.69 -4.22 0.65
N LEU A 62 -10.30 -5.40 0.76
CA LEU A 62 -11.65 -5.56 1.32
C LEU A 62 -11.76 -5.04 2.75
N LEU A 63 -10.78 -5.37 3.59
CA LEU A 63 -10.74 -4.83 4.96
C LEU A 63 -10.65 -3.31 4.95
N THR A 64 -9.88 -2.74 4.03
CA THR A 64 -9.77 -1.28 3.88
C THR A 64 -11.09 -0.66 3.43
N ASP A 65 -11.82 -1.32 2.52
CA ASP A 65 -13.17 -0.88 2.10
C ASP A 65 -14.13 -0.82 3.30
N VAL A 66 -14.15 -1.89 4.11
CA VAL A 66 -15.00 -1.94 5.32
C VAL A 66 -14.63 -0.83 6.30
N LEU A 67 -13.33 -0.66 6.58
CA LEU A 67 -12.85 0.32 7.55
C LEU A 67 -13.08 1.77 7.11
N THR A 68 -13.06 2.03 5.81
CA THR A 68 -13.30 3.39 5.27
C THR A 68 -14.77 3.65 4.96
N GLY A 69 -15.67 2.69 5.22
CA GLY A 69 -17.10 2.82 4.95
C GLY A 69 -17.46 3.00 3.47
N ARG A 70 -16.62 2.44 2.58
CA ARG A 70 -16.82 2.50 1.13
C ARG A 70 -17.52 1.25 0.63
N LEU A 71 -17.95 1.27 -0.63
CA LEU A 71 -18.47 0.06 -1.28
C LEU A 71 -17.37 -1.00 -1.35
N LEU A 72 -17.73 -2.21 -0.96
CA LEU A 72 -16.85 -3.36 -0.97
C LEU A 72 -16.31 -3.62 -2.38
N GLY A 73 -15.01 -3.83 -2.49
CA GLY A 73 -14.33 -4.19 -3.72
C GLY A 73 -13.55 -3.04 -4.39
N GLN A 74 -13.72 -1.80 -3.98
CA GLN A 74 -13.00 -0.66 -4.58
C GLN A 74 -11.50 -0.73 -4.34
N TYR A 75 -11.09 -0.77 -3.08
CA TYR A 75 -9.68 -0.95 -2.71
C TYR A 75 -9.19 -2.35 -3.01
N ALA A 76 -10.04 -3.37 -2.86
CA ALA A 76 -9.68 -4.74 -3.18
C ALA A 76 -9.24 -4.88 -4.64
N LEU A 77 -9.98 -4.30 -5.57
CA LEU A 77 -9.65 -4.30 -6.99
C LEU A 77 -8.39 -3.48 -7.29
N ALA A 78 -8.30 -2.28 -6.74
CA ALA A 78 -7.16 -1.39 -6.95
C ALA A 78 -5.85 -2.02 -6.42
N TYR A 79 -5.87 -2.56 -5.20
CA TYR A 79 -4.70 -3.20 -4.59
C TYR A 79 -4.30 -4.47 -5.33
N SER A 80 -5.26 -5.31 -5.72
CA SER A 80 -4.98 -6.54 -6.46
C SER A 80 -4.30 -6.26 -7.77
N LEU A 81 -4.76 -5.27 -8.53
CA LEU A 81 -4.18 -4.90 -9.81
C LEU A 81 -2.77 -4.35 -9.65
N VAL A 82 -2.57 -3.43 -8.70
CA VAL A 82 -1.23 -2.85 -8.44
C VAL A 82 -0.25 -3.93 -8.00
N ILE A 83 -0.65 -4.81 -7.08
CA ILE A 83 0.23 -5.88 -6.59
C ILE A 83 0.51 -6.91 -7.70
N TYR A 84 -0.44 -7.19 -8.57
CA TYR A 84 -0.20 -8.03 -9.76
C TYR A 84 0.93 -7.46 -10.62
N ILE A 85 0.89 -6.15 -10.92
CA ILE A 85 1.95 -5.48 -11.68
C ILE A 85 3.29 -5.54 -10.95
N CYS A 86 3.28 -5.28 -9.62
CA CYS A 86 4.48 -5.37 -8.80
C CYS A 86 5.10 -6.77 -8.81
N LEU A 87 4.27 -7.82 -8.73
CA LEU A 87 4.73 -9.21 -8.79
C LEU A 87 5.31 -9.59 -10.15
N MET A 88 4.75 -9.09 -11.25
CA MET A 88 5.32 -9.31 -12.58
C MET A 88 6.70 -8.66 -12.73
N LEU A 89 6.89 -7.49 -12.14
CA LEU A 89 8.09 -6.68 -12.32
C LEU A 89 9.06 -6.74 -11.14
N HIS A 90 8.78 -7.53 -10.09
CA HIS A 90 9.54 -7.54 -8.83
C HIS A 90 11.05 -7.75 -9.02
N LYS A 91 11.47 -8.62 -9.96
CA LYS A 91 12.89 -8.90 -10.23
C LYS A 91 13.61 -7.67 -10.80
N ARG A 92 12.95 -6.93 -11.71
CA ARG A 92 13.51 -5.70 -12.28
C ARG A 92 13.53 -4.57 -11.26
N LEU A 93 12.43 -4.39 -10.53
CA LEU A 93 12.26 -3.30 -9.56
C LEU A 93 13.29 -3.37 -8.42
N ARG A 94 13.67 -4.55 -7.99
CA ARG A 94 14.70 -4.73 -6.95
C ARG A 94 16.10 -4.29 -7.37
N GLN A 95 16.37 -4.22 -8.67
CA GLN A 95 17.67 -3.82 -9.25
C GLN A 95 17.72 -2.33 -9.59
N LEU A 96 16.58 -1.64 -9.58
CA LEU A 96 16.50 -0.24 -9.96
C LEU A 96 17.04 0.67 -8.84
N PRO A 97 17.70 1.78 -9.20
CA PRO A 97 18.06 2.83 -8.26
C PRO A 97 16.81 3.46 -7.65
N PHE A 98 16.93 4.04 -6.45
CA PHE A 98 15.82 4.58 -5.67
C PHE A 98 14.93 5.56 -6.43
N ILE A 99 15.50 6.40 -7.31
CA ILE A 99 14.76 7.38 -8.10
C ILE A 99 13.82 6.69 -9.08
N GLN A 100 14.30 5.68 -9.81
CA GLN A 100 13.48 4.93 -10.76
C GLN A 100 12.42 4.08 -10.05
N GLN A 101 12.77 3.55 -8.88
CA GLN A 101 11.83 2.83 -8.03
C GLN A 101 10.71 3.77 -7.53
N ALA A 102 11.05 4.98 -7.07
CA ALA A 102 10.08 5.98 -6.64
C ALA A 102 9.15 6.40 -7.79
N LEU A 103 9.68 6.54 -8.99
CA LEU A 103 8.88 6.83 -10.18
C LEU A 103 7.88 5.69 -10.47
N PHE A 104 8.31 4.44 -10.36
CA PHE A 104 7.42 3.30 -10.51
C PHE A 104 6.31 3.30 -9.45
N ILE A 105 6.65 3.59 -8.20
CA ILE A 105 5.68 3.71 -7.10
C ILE A 105 4.68 4.82 -7.37
N PHE A 106 5.14 5.96 -7.90
CA PHE A 106 4.26 7.04 -8.33
C PHE A 106 3.21 6.54 -9.33
N PHE A 107 3.60 5.80 -10.35
CA PHE A 107 2.66 5.23 -11.32
C PHE A 107 1.72 4.20 -10.69
N CYS A 108 2.19 3.38 -9.75
CA CYS A 108 1.35 2.44 -9.02
C CYS A 108 0.28 3.15 -8.17
N LEU A 109 0.67 4.20 -7.45
CA LEU A 109 -0.26 5.01 -6.66
C LEU A 109 -1.25 5.75 -7.56
N LEU A 110 -0.75 6.30 -8.68
CA LEU A 110 -1.59 6.96 -9.68
C LEU A 110 -2.63 6.01 -10.24
N LEU A 111 -2.23 4.80 -10.61
CA LEU A 111 -3.14 3.77 -11.13
C LEU A 111 -4.22 3.41 -10.12
N SER A 112 -3.84 3.20 -8.86
CA SER A 112 -4.81 2.94 -7.79
C SER A 112 -5.80 4.09 -7.64
N GLN A 113 -5.30 5.31 -7.61
CA GLN A 113 -6.12 6.51 -7.47
C GLN A 113 -7.06 6.70 -8.66
N LEU A 114 -6.59 6.41 -9.86
CA LEU A 114 -7.34 6.50 -11.10
C LEU A 114 -8.50 5.47 -11.12
N LEU A 115 -8.24 4.24 -10.69
CA LEU A 115 -9.28 3.22 -10.53
C LEU A 115 -10.35 3.66 -9.53
N LEU A 116 -9.94 4.16 -8.37
CA LEU A 116 -10.89 4.68 -7.39
C LEU A 116 -11.70 5.86 -7.93
N PHE A 117 -11.08 6.72 -8.74
CA PHE A 117 -11.77 7.82 -9.40
C PHE A 117 -12.82 7.33 -10.39
N PHE A 118 -12.48 6.34 -11.24
CA PHE A 118 -13.43 5.74 -12.17
C PHE A 118 -14.62 5.12 -11.47
N ILE A 119 -14.39 4.37 -10.39
CA ILE A 119 -15.47 3.75 -9.62
C ILE A 119 -16.38 4.82 -9.01
N LYS A 120 -15.82 5.89 -8.44
CA LYS A 120 -16.58 7.02 -7.91
C LYS A 120 -17.39 7.75 -9.00
N ASN A 121 -16.82 7.86 -10.19
CA ASN A 121 -17.50 8.50 -11.32
C ASN A 121 -18.72 7.70 -11.76
N ILE A 122 -18.61 6.37 -11.81
CA ILE A 122 -19.75 5.47 -12.08
C ILE A 122 -20.85 5.63 -11.02
N GLN A 123 -20.48 5.86 -9.76
CA GLN A 123 -21.40 6.07 -8.65
C GLN A 123 -21.96 7.49 -8.60
N GLN A 124 -21.59 8.37 -9.54
CA GLN A 124 -21.96 9.80 -9.57
C GLN A 124 -21.54 10.57 -8.30
N THR A 125 -20.55 10.08 -7.58
CA THR A 125 -20.01 10.69 -6.36
C THR A 125 -18.63 11.33 -6.58
N ALA A 126 -18.16 11.37 -7.82
CA ALA A 126 -16.87 11.95 -8.14
C ALA A 126 -16.94 13.47 -8.15
N GLU A 127 -16.23 14.09 -7.21
CA GLU A 127 -15.91 15.52 -7.27
C GLU A 127 -14.49 15.69 -7.82
N LEU A 128 -14.35 16.43 -8.91
CA LEU A 128 -13.05 16.78 -9.51
C LEU A 128 -12.36 17.86 -8.68
N LYS A 129 -11.94 17.51 -7.47
CA LYS A 129 -11.09 18.40 -6.66
C LYS A 129 -9.61 18.07 -6.94
N PRO A 130 -8.77 19.06 -7.28
CA PRO A 130 -7.32 18.83 -7.47
C PRO A 130 -6.67 18.15 -6.25
N THR A 131 -7.19 18.42 -5.07
CA THR A 131 -6.76 17.82 -3.79
C THR A 131 -6.89 16.29 -3.75
N PHE A 132 -7.72 15.70 -4.62
CA PHE A 132 -7.87 14.25 -4.72
C PHE A 132 -6.57 13.54 -5.14
N TRP A 133 -5.71 14.23 -5.90
CA TRP A 133 -4.45 13.67 -6.40
C TRP A 133 -3.26 13.87 -5.46
N LEU A 134 -3.37 14.71 -4.45
CA LEU A 134 -2.29 15.01 -3.50
C LEU A 134 -1.73 13.78 -2.78
N PRO A 135 -2.53 12.80 -2.35
CA PRO A 135 -2.02 11.60 -1.69
C PRO A 135 -1.02 10.80 -2.54
N VAL A 136 -1.11 10.88 -3.87
CA VAL A 136 -0.17 10.20 -4.79
C VAL A 136 1.22 10.80 -4.66
N PHE A 137 1.33 12.13 -4.69
CA PHE A 137 2.61 12.83 -4.55
C PHE A 137 3.21 12.61 -3.16
N VAL A 138 2.41 12.77 -2.12
CA VAL A 138 2.84 12.55 -0.74
C VAL A 138 3.30 11.10 -0.54
N GLY A 139 2.55 10.13 -1.05
CA GLY A 139 2.92 8.72 -0.99
C GLY A 139 4.25 8.41 -1.68
N THR A 140 4.50 9.04 -2.83
CA THR A 140 5.78 8.90 -3.55
C THR A 140 6.94 9.46 -2.77
N VAL A 141 6.77 10.63 -2.15
CA VAL A 141 7.80 11.26 -1.30
C VAL A 141 8.03 10.45 -0.02
N CYS A 142 6.98 9.84 0.54
CA CYS A 142 7.09 8.98 1.72
C CYS A 142 7.69 7.60 1.42
N TRP A 143 7.78 7.20 0.15
CA TRP A 143 8.28 5.87 -0.22
C TRP A 143 9.65 5.52 0.37
N PRO A 144 10.71 6.35 0.26
CA PRO A 144 12.02 6.03 0.83
C PRO A 144 11.97 5.83 2.35
N LEU A 145 11.09 6.56 3.05
CA LEU A 145 10.89 6.40 4.49
C LEU A 145 10.22 5.05 4.79
N VAL A 146 9.13 4.73 4.10
CA VAL A 146 8.43 3.44 4.25
C VAL A 146 9.36 2.28 3.93
N TYR A 147 10.12 2.39 2.85
CA TYR A 147 11.11 1.38 2.46
C TYR A 147 12.15 1.14 3.56
N THR A 148 12.72 2.21 4.11
CA THR A 148 13.75 2.13 5.15
C THR A 148 13.21 1.51 6.43
N VAL A 149 12.04 1.95 6.89
CA VAL A 149 11.39 1.42 8.10
C VAL A 149 11.06 -0.06 7.94
N LEU A 150 10.41 -0.43 6.86
CA LEU A 150 10.04 -1.84 6.61
C LEU A 150 11.25 -2.74 6.38
N ARG A 151 12.31 -2.23 5.75
CA ARG A 151 13.59 -2.94 5.64
C ARG A 151 14.16 -3.22 7.03
N PHE A 152 14.13 -2.24 7.92
CA PHE A 152 14.59 -2.41 9.30
C PHE A 152 13.75 -3.47 10.03
N VAL A 153 12.43 -3.40 9.94
CA VAL A 153 11.51 -4.40 10.52
C VAL A 153 11.79 -5.81 9.97
N ARG A 154 12.07 -5.93 8.67
CA ARG A 154 12.39 -7.21 8.03
C ARG A 154 13.70 -7.80 8.54
N LEU A 155 14.73 -6.96 8.72
CA LEU A 155 16.07 -7.38 9.14
C LEU A 155 16.22 -7.51 10.66
N ALA A 156 15.30 -6.96 11.46
CA ALA A 156 15.32 -7.10 12.91
C ALA A 156 15.32 -8.60 13.28
N LYS A 157 16.34 -9.02 14.04
CA LYS A 157 16.41 -10.40 14.57
C LYS A 157 15.23 -10.63 15.52
N PRO A 158 14.63 -11.83 15.53
CA PRO A 158 13.65 -12.15 16.56
C PRO A 158 14.33 -12.05 17.92
N ILE A 159 13.68 -11.33 18.84
CA ILE A 159 14.09 -11.32 20.24
C ILE A 159 13.98 -12.77 20.71
N LYS A 160 15.13 -13.41 21.01
CA LYS A 160 15.12 -14.66 21.74
C LYS A 160 14.62 -14.32 23.12
N THR A 161 13.41 -14.69 23.46
CA THR A 161 12.96 -14.84 24.85
C THR A 161 13.58 -16.15 25.32
N ASP A 162 14.69 -16.04 26.06
CA ASP A 162 15.22 -17.13 26.86
C ASP A 162 14.25 -17.49 27.96
#